data_3dd2c63a02c47d9fa390fb3f3fa24e67
#
_entry.id   3dd2c63a02c47d9fa390fb3f3fa24e67
#
_cell.length_a   1.000
_cell.length_b   1.000
_cell.length_c   1.000
_cell.angle_alpha   90.00
_cell.angle_beta   90.00
_cell.angle_gamma   90.00
#
_symmetry.space_group_name_H-M   'P 1'
#
loop_
_entity.id
_entity.type
_entity.pdbx_description
1 polymer ?
#
loop_
_entity_poly.entity_id
_entity_poly.type
_entity_poly.pdbx_seq_one_letter_code
_entity_poly.pdbx_strand_id
1 'polypeptide(L)'
;MNKIYLLALLFPFGTGLMAQQKQLSATVYTTAQGSDLRLSNAGSLSFKDLNQPLETQVCIFVDPSKTFQTLVGIGGAITDATAETFAKLPKAAQQEYLSAYYDKEKGIGFTLARTSIHSTDFSSDSYTYVNENDAELKSFNVKHDEKYRIPLIKQSIQAAGGKLTMFVSPWSPPAFMKTNGSMLKGGKLKPEFRQNWANYYTKFIKTYESMGMPIWGLTVQNEPMATQKWESCVFTAEEERDFIKQYLGPTLKKEGLAGKKLIAWDHNRDQVYQRASTILSDPEAAKYVWGIGFHWYETWTGSGMLFDNVKSVKQAFPDKELIFTEGCVEKFNLDSVGSWALGERYGYSMINDFNSGTAAWTDWNMLLDEQGGPNHVGNFCFAPVHADIKTGKLIYTNSYYYMGQFSKFIHPGAKRITSSSNRDKLITTAFINPDGKMAVVVMNKSNDKLPYYLWIGGKAAETTSLPHSISTIIVQ
;
A
#
# COMPACT_ATOMS: atom_id res chain seq x y z
N MET A 1 35.48 -75.12 -38.00
CA MET A 1 34.59 -74.21 -38.74
C MET A 1 33.90 -73.29 -37.67
N ASN A 2 34.53 -72.16 -37.40
CA ASN A 2 34.02 -71.20 -36.39
C ASN A 2 33.23 -70.15 -37.12
N LYS A 3 31.91 -69.99 -36.77
CA LYS A 3 31.07 -68.89 -37.28
C LYS A 3 31.19 -67.73 -36.33
N ILE A 4 31.69 -66.64 -36.81
CA ILE A 4 31.74 -65.35 -36.15
C ILE A 4 30.40 -64.63 -36.42
N TYR A 5 29.60 -64.30 -35.36
CA TYR A 5 28.43 -63.43 -35.46
C TYR A 5 28.83 -61.98 -35.17
N LEU A 6 28.64 -61.09 -36.14
CA LEU A 6 28.85 -59.72 -36.05
C LEU A 6 27.58 -59.07 -35.47
N LEU A 7 27.67 -58.51 -34.26
CA LEU A 7 26.57 -57.83 -33.59
C LEU A 7 26.64 -56.35 -33.99
N ALA A 8 25.69 -55.88 -34.79
CA ALA A 8 25.57 -54.47 -35.15
C ALA A 8 24.83 -53.72 -34.03
N LEU A 9 25.55 -52.84 -33.31
CA LEU A 9 24.97 -51.92 -32.33
C LEU A 9 24.35 -50.74 -33.08
N LEU A 10 23.02 -50.67 -33.10
CA LEU A 10 22.25 -49.51 -33.52
C LEU A 10 22.20 -48.51 -32.35
N PHE A 11 22.90 -47.37 -32.47
CA PHE A 11 22.72 -46.20 -31.60
C PHE A 11 21.47 -45.45 -32.03
N PRO A 12 20.51 -45.17 -31.15
CA PRO A 12 19.42 -44.27 -31.48
C PRO A 12 19.94 -42.83 -31.49
N PHE A 13 19.85 -42.17 -32.62
CA PHE A 13 19.98 -40.73 -32.71
C PHE A 13 18.84 -40.07 -31.91
N GLY A 14 19.13 -39.63 -30.71
CA GLY A 14 18.23 -38.79 -29.94
C GLY A 14 18.10 -37.45 -30.64
N THR A 15 16.97 -37.20 -31.27
CA THR A 15 16.56 -35.84 -31.70
C THR A 15 16.34 -35.00 -30.44
N GLY A 16 17.36 -34.26 -30.02
CA GLY A 16 17.22 -33.25 -29.00
C GLY A 16 16.20 -32.23 -29.47
N LEU A 17 15.00 -32.24 -28.87
CA LEU A 17 14.11 -31.10 -28.95
C LEU A 17 14.88 -29.90 -28.36
N MET A 18 15.43 -29.05 -29.23
CA MET A 18 15.85 -27.73 -28.81
C MET A 18 14.59 -26.99 -28.36
N ALA A 19 14.43 -26.84 -27.05
CA ALA A 19 13.42 -25.96 -26.48
C ALA A 19 13.67 -24.58 -27.09
N GLN A 20 12.76 -24.13 -27.94
CA GLN A 20 12.80 -22.80 -28.57
C GLN A 20 12.82 -21.78 -27.43
N GLN A 21 13.96 -21.17 -27.19
CA GLN A 21 14.13 -20.17 -26.12
C GLN A 21 13.15 -19.03 -26.41
N LYS A 22 12.10 -18.89 -25.60
CA LYS A 22 11.06 -17.89 -25.79
C LYS A 22 11.73 -16.52 -25.87
N GLN A 23 11.58 -15.84 -27.00
CA GLN A 23 12.17 -14.53 -27.21
C GLN A 23 11.51 -13.53 -26.23
N LEU A 24 12.30 -12.86 -25.39
CA LEU A 24 11.79 -11.83 -24.49
C LEU A 24 11.13 -10.72 -25.28
N SER A 25 9.95 -10.32 -24.85
CA SER A 25 9.21 -9.17 -25.38
C SER A 25 8.63 -8.38 -24.21
N ALA A 26 8.32 -7.12 -24.44
CA ALA A 26 7.69 -6.31 -23.40
C ALA A 26 6.67 -5.33 -23.99
N THR A 27 5.69 -4.96 -23.15
CA THR A 27 4.73 -3.87 -23.41
C THR A 27 5.00 -2.75 -22.42
N VAL A 28 5.00 -1.52 -22.89
CA VAL A 28 5.26 -0.30 -22.10
C VAL A 28 3.94 0.43 -21.84
N TYR A 29 3.68 0.76 -20.58
CA TYR A 29 2.58 1.63 -20.18
C TYR A 29 3.14 2.88 -19.53
N THR A 30 2.71 4.05 -19.98
CA THR A 30 3.31 5.34 -19.60
C THR A 30 2.28 6.34 -19.10
N THR A 31 2.70 7.11 -18.10
CA THR A 31 2.07 8.35 -17.64
C THR A 31 3.13 9.45 -17.74
N ALA A 32 2.90 10.53 -18.52
CA ALA A 32 3.90 11.55 -18.78
C ALA A 32 3.30 12.95 -18.84
N GLN A 33 4.02 13.93 -18.25
CA GLN A 33 3.66 15.34 -18.28
C GLN A 33 3.74 15.87 -19.73
N GLY A 34 2.89 16.86 -20.06
CA GLY A 34 2.88 17.48 -21.39
C GLY A 34 2.42 16.54 -22.52
N SER A 35 1.72 15.45 -22.19
CA SER A 35 1.16 14.48 -23.13
C SER A 35 -0.20 13.98 -22.67
N ASP A 36 -0.92 13.25 -23.53
CA ASP A 36 -2.18 12.60 -23.22
C ASP A 36 -1.98 11.20 -22.58
N LEU A 37 -0.74 10.80 -22.32
CA LEU A 37 -0.43 9.49 -21.75
C LEU A 37 -0.81 9.46 -20.26
N ARG A 38 -1.78 8.61 -19.95
CA ARG A 38 -2.29 8.34 -18.59
C ARG A 38 -2.54 6.84 -18.46
N LEU A 39 -1.57 6.10 -17.91
CA LEU A 39 -1.56 4.61 -17.91
C LEU A 39 -1.75 4.03 -19.33
N SER A 40 -1.30 4.74 -20.34
CA SER A 40 -1.54 4.41 -21.74
C SER A 40 -0.49 3.44 -22.27
N ASN A 41 -0.92 2.49 -23.09
CA ASN A 41 0.01 1.65 -23.85
C ASN A 41 0.85 2.53 -24.79
N ALA A 42 2.16 2.56 -24.54
CA ALA A 42 3.14 3.37 -25.28
C ALA A 42 3.95 2.54 -26.29
N GLY A 43 3.57 1.27 -26.52
CA GLY A 43 4.19 0.41 -27.51
C GLY A 43 4.83 -0.85 -26.92
N SER A 44 5.55 -1.56 -27.77
CA SER A 44 6.20 -2.84 -27.46
C SER A 44 7.71 -2.75 -27.63
N LEU A 45 8.45 -3.55 -26.87
CA LEU A 45 9.90 -3.67 -26.95
C LEU A 45 10.30 -5.09 -27.38
N SER A 46 11.31 -5.16 -28.24
CA SER A 46 11.96 -6.41 -28.62
C SER A 46 13.38 -6.43 -28.06
N PHE A 47 13.75 -7.54 -27.43
CA PHE A 47 15.07 -7.73 -26.85
C PHE A 47 16.04 -8.31 -27.89
N LYS A 48 17.28 -7.83 -27.86
CA LYS A 48 18.41 -8.33 -28.62
C LYS A 48 19.53 -8.75 -27.68
N ASP A 49 20.41 -9.60 -28.12
CA ASP A 49 21.61 -9.98 -27.36
C ASP A 49 22.49 -8.74 -27.12
N LEU A 50 22.83 -8.49 -25.88
CA LEU A 50 23.73 -7.44 -25.44
C LEU A 50 24.47 -7.96 -24.21
N ASN A 51 25.63 -8.59 -24.42
CA ASN A 51 26.35 -9.26 -23.35
C ASN A 51 26.90 -8.29 -22.31
N GLN A 52 27.37 -7.12 -22.73
CA GLN A 52 27.84 -6.08 -21.83
C GLN A 52 27.55 -4.68 -22.40
N PRO A 53 26.84 -3.83 -21.65
CA PRO A 53 26.65 -2.43 -22.02
C PRO A 53 27.97 -1.65 -22.00
N LEU A 54 28.08 -0.63 -22.84
CA LEU A 54 29.15 0.34 -22.79
C LEU A 54 28.94 1.28 -21.58
N GLU A 55 30.03 1.80 -21.02
CA GLU A 55 29.99 2.74 -19.88
C GLU A 55 29.14 4.00 -20.20
N THR A 56 29.16 4.43 -21.45
CA THR A 56 28.39 5.59 -21.92
C THR A 56 26.88 5.34 -22.07
N GLN A 57 26.44 4.07 -22.09
CA GLN A 57 25.03 3.71 -22.24
C GLN A 57 24.29 3.85 -20.91
N VAL A 58 23.10 4.44 -20.97
CA VAL A 58 22.17 4.47 -19.82
C VAL A 58 21.43 3.13 -19.76
N CYS A 59 21.48 2.47 -18.62
CA CYS A 59 20.90 1.14 -18.46
C CYS A 59 20.09 1.02 -17.16
N ILE A 60 18.98 0.33 -17.28
CA ILE A 60 18.24 -0.26 -16.15
C ILE A 60 18.53 -1.76 -16.18
N PHE A 61 19.19 -2.26 -15.14
CA PHE A 61 19.52 -3.68 -14.98
C PHE A 61 18.47 -4.37 -14.13
N VAL A 62 18.00 -5.53 -14.56
CA VAL A 62 17.04 -6.37 -13.83
C VAL A 62 17.57 -7.79 -13.72
N ASP A 63 17.61 -8.31 -12.50
CA ASP A 63 17.97 -9.71 -12.21
C ASP A 63 16.83 -10.43 -11.50
N PRO A 64 16.05 -11.25 -12.23
CA PRO A 64 14.94 -12.00 -11.65
C PRO A 64 15.37 -13.17 -10.77
N SER A 65 16.65 -13.54 -10.77
CA SER A 65 17.18 -14.64 -9.92
C SER A 65 17.26 -14.26 -8.44
N LYS A 66 17.26 -12.96 -8.13
CA LYS A 66 17.35 -12.43 -6.76
C LYS A 66 16.02 -11.83 -6.35
N THR A 67 15.34 -12.52 -5.44
CA THR A 67 14.02 -12.11 -4.93
C THR A 67 14.10 -11.61 -3.49
N PHE A 68 13.17 -10.72 -3.15
CA PHE A 68 13.04 -10.10 -1.83
C PHE A 68 11.63 -10.32 -1.27
N GLN A 69 11.04 -9.30 -0.64
CA GLN A 69 9.70 -9.37 -0.04
C GLN A 69 8.63 -9.74 -1.07
N THR A 70 7.56 -10.35 -0.56
CA THR A 70 6.36 -10.67 -1.33
C THR A 70 5.30 -9.60 -1.13
N LEU A 71 4.72 -9.10 -2.22
CA LEU A 71 3.66 -8.09 -2.16
C LEU A 71 2.36 -8.68 -1.60
N VAL A 72 1.82 -8.04 -0.56
CA VAL A 72 0.49 -8.32 0.00
C VAL A 72 -0.60 -7.64 -0.83
N GLY A 73 -0.38 -6.39 -1.21
CA GLY A 73 -1.30 -5.61 -2.02
C GLY A 73 -0.99 -4.13 -2.03
N ILE A 74 -1.71 -3.41 -2.91
CA ILE A 74 -1.70 -1.95 -3.02
C ILE A 74 -3.15 -1.49 -2.96
N GLY A 75 -3.42 -0.39 -2.23
CA GLY A 75 -4.76 0.11 -2.04
C GLY A 75 -4.87 1.48 -1.40
N GLY A 76 -5.99 1.75 -0.75
CA GLY A 76 -6.26 3.01 -0.07
C GLY A 76 -7.31 2.87 1.03
N ALA A 77 -7.53 3.95 1.80
CA ALA A 77 -8.45 3.91 2.93
C ALA A 77 -9.89 4.25 2.52
N ILE A 78 -10.80 3.40 2.98
CA ILE A 78 -12.25 3.64 2.95
C ILE A 78 -12.63 4.29 4.28
N THR A 79 -12.56 5.63 4.32
CA THR A 79 -12.92 6.46 5.46
C THR A 79 -14.43 6.81 5.44
N ASP A 80 -14.93 7.44 6.51
CA ASP A 80 -16.28 8.01 6.50
C ASP A 80 -16.41 9.07 5.41
N ALA A 81 -15.40 9.94 5.25
CA ALA A 81 -15.38 10.95 4.18
C ALA A 81 -15.51 10.35 2.78
N THR A 82 -14.75 9.29 2.51
CA THR A 82 -14.83 8.55 1.24
C THR A 82 -16.24 7.97 1.05
N ALA A 83 -16.81 7.37 2.09
CA ALA A 83 -18.12 6.70 2.00
C ALA A 83 -19.29 7.71 1.90
N GLU A 84 -19.24 8.81 2.61
CA GLU A 84 -20.24 9.89 2.53
C GLU A 84 -20.20 10.59 1.17
N THR A 85 -19.02 10.88 0.65
CA THR A 85 -18.84 11.46 -0.68
C THR A 85 -19.38 10.53 -1.76
N PHE A 86 -19.00 9.25 -1.69
CA PHE A 86 -19.51 8.21 -2.60
C PHE A 86 -21.04 8.12 -2.59
N ALA A 87 -21.66 8.14 -1.41
CA ALA A 87 -23.11 8.02 -1.27
C ALA A 87 -23.88 9.21 -1.89
N LYS A 88 -23.26 10.38 -1.99
CA LYS A 88 -23.85 11.58 -2.63
C LYS A 88 -23.78 11.55 -4.15
N LEU A 89 -22.96 10.67 -4.74
CA LEU A 89 -22.77 10.59 -6.19
C LEU A 89 -23.96 9.92 -6.90
N PRO A 90 -24.26 10.33 -8.15
CA PRO A 90 -25.15 9.57 -9.03
C PRO A 90 -24.66 8.13 -9.23
N LYS A 91 -25.56 7.19 -9.46
CA LYS A 91 -25.22 5.77 -9.64
C LYS A 91 -24.16 5.50 -10.72
N ALA A 92 -24.17 6.25 -11.81
CA ALA A 92 -23.17 6.13 -12.86
C ALA A 92 -21.77 6.47 -12.34
N ALA A 93 -21.62 7.56 -11.59
CA ALA A 93 -20.35 7.97 -10.99
C ALA A 93 -19.89 7.01 -9.86
N GLN A 94 -20.84 6.45 -9.08
CA GLN A 94 -20.53 5.37 -8.13
C GLN A 94 -19.93 4.15 -8.83
N GLN A 95 -20.50 3.73 -9.96
CA GLN A 95 -19.98 2.61 -10.76
C GLN A 95 -18.64 2.94 -11.40
N GLU A 96 -18.47 4.17 -11.92
CA GLU A 96 -17.18 4.65 -12.43
C GLU A 96 -16.10 4.59 -11.35
N TYR A 97 -16.37 5.09 -10.15
CA TYR A 97 -15.45 5.03 -9.02
C TYR A 97 -15.04 3.60 -8.68
N LEU A 98 -16.01 2.69 -8.54
CA LEU A 98 -15.73 1.29 -8.22
C LEU A 98 -14.91 0.60 -9.32
N SER A 99 -15.23 0.87 -10.59
CA SER A 99 -14.47 0.35 -11.72
C SER A 99 -13.06 0.94 -11.75
N ALA A 100 -12.92 2.24 -11.55
CA ALA A 100 -11.63 2.92 -11.57
C ALA A 100 -10.64 2.33 -10.55
N TYR A 101 -11.10 2.00 -9.36
CA TYR A 101 -10.21 1.46 -8.32
C TYR A 101 -10.04 -0.05 -8.38
N TYR A 102 -11.08 -0.83 -8.67
CA TYR A 102 -11.05 -2.29 -8.44
C TYR A 102 -11.03 -3.14 -9.70
N ASP A 103 -11.51 -2.62 -10.84
CA ASP A 103 -11.44 -3.36 -12.11
C ASP A 103 -9.98 -3.50 -12.56
N LYS A 104 -9.55 -4.75 -12.80
CA LYS A 104 -8.16 -5.06 -13.17
C LYS A 104 -7.80 -4.64 -14.60
N GLU A 105 -8.79 -4.56 -15.48
CA GLU A 105 -8.60 -4.22 -16.89
C GLU A 105 -8.81 -2.72 -17.15
N LYS A 106 -9.93 -2.18 -16.68
CA LYS A 106 -10.33 -0.79 -16.92
C LYS A 106 -9.78 0.19 -15.88
N GLY A 107 -9.63 -0.27 -14.63
CA GLY A 107 -9.16 0.52 -13.50
C GLY A 107 -7.70 0.25 -13.15
N ILE A 108 -7.35 0.58 -11.91
CA ILE A 108 -6.00 0.40 -11.37
C ILE A 108 -5.85 -0.85 -10.47
N GLY A 109 -6.91 -1.64 -10.29
CA GLY A 109 -6.87 -2.97 -9.69
C GLY A 109 -6.43 -3.02 -8.22
N PHE A 110 -6.92 -2.14 -7.36
CA PHE A 110 -6.62 -2.18 -5.93
C PHE A 110 -7.05 -3.50 -5.28
N THR A 111 -6.21 -4.02 -4.40
CA THR A 111 -6.37 -5.33 -3.74
C THR A 111 -6.26 -5.23 -2.22
N LEU A 112 -5.89 -4.07 -1.70
CA LEU A 112 -5.73 -3.77 -0.29
C LEU A 112 -6.65 -2.61 0.10
N ALA A 113 -7.17 -2.62 1.33
CA ALA A 113 -7.91 -1.51 1.88
C ALA A 113 -7.58 -1.29 3.36
N ARG A 114 -7.72 -0.05 3.81
CA ARG A 114 -7.69 0.35 5.22
C ARG A 114 -9.05 0.92 5.60
N THR A 115 -9.49 0.70 6.83
CA THR A 115 -10.61 1.45 7.41
C THR A 115 -10.37 1.72 8.89
N SER A 116 -11.10 2.68 9.46
CA SER A 116 -10.91 3.05 10.87
C SER A 116 -11.79 2.23 11.81
N ILE A 117 -11.33 2.07 13.05
CA ILE A 117 -12.17 1.72 14.18
C ILE A 117 -12.72 3.02 14.72
N HIS A 118 -14.03 3.26 14.52
CA HIS A 118 -14.80 4.50 14.74
C HIS A 118 -14.19 5.78 14.11
N SER A 119 -14.42 6.98 14.68
CA SER A 119 -14.11 8.24 14.05
C SER A 119 -12.63 8.55 13.89
N THR A 120 -12.35 9.37 12.88
CA THR A 120 -11.06 10.01 12.56
C THR A 120 -11.33 11.46 12.20
N ASP A 121 -10.30 12.26 11.89
CA ASP A 121 -10.46 13.61 11.30
C ASP A 121 -11.31 13.58 10.01
N PHE A 122 -11.23 12.51 9.21
CA PHE A 122 -12.06 12.30 8.01
C PHE A 122 -13.39 11.59 8.31
N SER A 123 -14.01 11.94 9.42
CA SER A 123 -15.40 11.70 9.77
C SER A 123 -16.16 13.02 9.85
N SER A 124 -17.48 13.00 9.82
CA SER A 124 -18.31 14.22 9.93
C SER A 124 -18.40 14.75 11.37
N ASP A 125 -18.15 13.89 12.35
CA ASP A 125 -18.02 14.20 13.79
C ASP A 125 -17.24 13.13 14.54
N SER A 126 -16.99 13.35 15.83
CA SER A 126 -16.38 12.34 16.71
C SER A 126 -17.44 11.38 17.23
N TYR A 127 -17.21 10.08 17.13
CA TYR A 127 -18.09 9.03 17.66
C TYR A 127 -17.32 7.78 18.08
N THR A 128 -17.96 6.96 18.94
CA THR A 128 -17.49 5.63 19.31
C THR A 128 -18.62 4.60 19.15
N TYR A 129 -18.30 3.33 19.27
CA TYR A 129 -19.29 2.25 19.18
C TYR A 129 -19.91 1.88 20.53
N VAL A 130 -19.55 2.56 21.61
CA VAL A 130 -20.08 2.33 22.97
C VAL A 130 -20.61 3.64 23.56
N ASN A 131 -21.57 3.50 24.48
CA ASN A 131 -22.02 4.62 25.28
C ASN A 131 -20.92 5.07 26.26
N GLU A 132 -21.01 6.33 26.71
CA GLU A 132 -20.10 6.86 27.74
C GLU A 132 -20.09 5.97 28.98
N ASN A 133 -18.89 5.70 29.50
CA ASN A 133 -18.62 4.86 30.70
C ASN A 133 -19.01 3.37 30.58
N ASP A 134 -19.32 2.87 29.37
CA ASP A 134 -19.57 1.43 29.15
C ASP A 134 -18.27 0.66 28.93
N ALA A 135 -17.53 0.44 30.03
CA ALA A 135 -16.28 -0.33 29.97
C ALA A 135 -16.48 -1.81 29.62
N GLU A 136 -17.66 -2.37 29.90
CA GLU A 136 -17.98 -3.78 29.58
C GLU A 136 -18.42 -3.99 28.13
N LEU A 137 -18.49 -2.92 27.34
CA LEU A 137 -18.86 -2.91 25.93
C LEU A 137 -20.26 -3.51 25.64
N LYS A 138 -21.21 -3.37 26.59
CA LYS A 138 -22.58 -3.91 26.47
C LYS A 138 -23.37 -3.20 25.37
N SER A 139 -23.17 -1.90 25.25
CA SER A 139 -23.85 -1.06 24.24
C SER A 139 -23.18 -1.06 22.86
N PHE A 140 -22.10 -1.86 22.69
CA PHE A 140 -21.32 -1.85 21.47
C PHE A 140 -22.17 -2.12 20.24
N ASN A 141 -22.14 -1.19 19.27
CA ASN A 141 -22.79 -1.32 17.98
C ASN A 141 -22.08 -0.49 16.92
N VAL A 142 -22.20 -0.88 15.66
CA VAL A 142 -21.60 -0.21 14.50
C VAL A 142 -22.64 0.51 13.63
N LYS A 143 -23.77 0.92 14.19
CA LYS A 143 -24.89 1.55 13.48
C LYS A 143 -24.49 2.81 12.70
N HIS A 144 -23.51 3.57 13.20
CA HIS A 144 -22.96 4.71 12.49
C HIS A 144 -22.46 4.30 11.10
N ASP A 145 -21.68 3.21 11.06
CA ASP A 145 -21.02 2.74 9.84
C ASP A 145 -22.01 2.11 8.85
N GLU A 146 -23.14 1.59 9.32
CA GLU A 146 -24.20 0.99 8.48
C GLU A 146 -24.79 2.00 7.49
N LYS A 147 -24.67 3.30 7.77
CA LYS A 147 -25.23 4.34 6.91
C LYS A 147 -24.49 4.48 5.58
N TYR A 148 -23.17 4.51 5.62
CA TYR A 148 -22.35 4.77 4.45
C TYR A 148 -21.14 3.83 4.31
N ARG A 149 -20.35 3.63 5.37
CA ARG A 149 -19.05 2.95 5.29
C ARG A 149 -19.19 1.47 5.01
N ILE A 150 -20.02 0.75 5.74
CA ILE A 150 -20.28 -0.67 5.50
C ILE A 150 -20.85 -0.93 4.10
N PRO A 151 -21.85 -0.18 3.61
CA PRO A 151 -22.33 -0.31 2.21
C PRO A 151 -21.22 -0.12 1.17
N LEU A 152 -20.32 0.86 1.33
CA LEU A 152 -19.22 1.07 0.39
C LEU A 152 -18.19 -0.06 0.48
N ILE A 153 -17.80 -0.51 1.69
CA ILE A 153 -16.86 -1.64 1.86
C ILE A 153 -17.39 -2.89 1.13
N LYS A 154 -18.68 -3.22 1.30
CA LYS A 154 -19.29 -4.38 0.64
C LYS A 154 -19.29 -4.25 -0.89
N GLN A 155 -19.60 -3.07 -1.41
CA GLN A 155 -19.51 -2.81 -2.87
C GLN A 155 -18.07 -2.88 -3.37
N SER A 156 -17.10 -2.39 -2.60
CA SER A 156 -15.69 -2.48 -2.93
C SER A 156 -15.19 -3.93 -2.96
N ILE A 157 -15.58 -4.75 -1.98
CA ILE A 157 -15.27 -6.19 -1.98
C ILE A 157 -15.87 -6.86 -3.22
N GLN A 158 -17.12 -6.57 -3.56
CA GLN A 158 -17.75 -7.11 -4.76
C GLN A 158 -17.05 -6.67 -6.04
N ALA A 159 -16.72 -5.39 -6.17
CA ALA A 159 -16.03 -4.82 -7.33
C ALA A 159 -14.60 -5.40 -7.49
N ALA A 160 -13.94 -5.75 -6.38
CA ALA A 160 -12.65 -6.42 -6.36
C ALA A 160 -12.72 -7.95 -6.66
N GLY A 161 -13.89 -8.44 -7.10
CA GLY A 161 -14.11 -9.86 -7.41
C GLY A 161 -14.31 -10.74 -6.17
N GLY A 162 -14.82 -10.18 -5.08
CA GLY A 162 -15.13 -10.89 -3.83
C GLY A 162 -13.95 -11.03 -2.87
N LYS A 163 -12.77 -10.50 -3.21
CA LYS A 163 -11.57 -10.61 -2.38
C LYS A 163 -10.84 -9.26 -2.28
N LEU A 164 -10.95 -8.63 -1.13
CA LEU A 164 -10.23 -7.41 -0.77
C LEU A 164 -9.52 -7.63 0.57
N THR A 165 -8.21 -7.51 0.60
CA THR A 165 -7.44 -7.59 1.85
C THR A 165 -7.67 -6.31 2.64
N MET A 166 -8.15 -6.39 3.90
CA MET A 166 -8.50 -5.21 4.66
C MET A 166 -7.88 -5.22 6.05
N PHE A 167 -7.23 -4.12 6.43
CA PHE A 167 -6.77 -3.90 7.80
C PHE A 167 -7.44 -2.68 8.42
N VAL A 168 -7.41 -2.61 9.75
CA VAL A 168 -8.12 -1.60 10.52
C VAL A 168 -7.19 -0.88 11.50
N SER A 169 -7.45 0.39 11.74
CA SER A 169 -6.67 1.23 12.65
C SER A 169 -7.57 2.08 13.53
N PRO A 170 -7.30 2.20 14.85
CA PRO A 170 -7.98 3.15 15.71
C PRO A 170 -7.20 4.46 15.79
N TRP A 171 -7.91 5.59 15.92
CA TRP A 171 -7.33 6.91 16.19
C TRP A 171 -7.30 7.27 17.66
N SER A 172 -8.31 6.84 18.42
CA SER A 172 -8.39 7.09 19.86
C SER A 172 -9.29 6.06 20.55
N PRO A 173 -8.98 5.62 21.77
CA PRO A 173 -9.99 5.00 22.63
C PRO A 173 -11.14 5.97 22.94
N PRO A 174 -12.33 5.47 23.40
CA PRO A 174 -13.39 6.31 23.94
C PRO A 174 -12.88 7.27 25.02
N ALA A 175 -13.46 8.46 25.12
CA ALA A 175 -13.01 9.54 26.01
C ALA A 175 -12.82 9.12 27.47
N PHE A 176 -13.73 8.33 28.02
CA PHE A 176 -13.66 7.88 29.41
C PHE A 176 -12.48 6.93 29.70
N MET A 177 -11.94 6.26 28.67
CA MET A 177 -10.76 5.40 28.79
C MET A 177 -9.45 6.18 28.76
N LYS A 178 -9.48 7.50 28.53
CA LYS A 178 -8.29 8.32 28.32
C LYS A 178 -8.00 9.26 29.48
N THR A 179 -6.71 9.54 29.71
CA THR A 179 -6.23 10.38 30.82
C THR A 179 -6.70 11.83 30.74
N ASN A 180 -6.94 12.33 29.53
CA ASN A 180 -7.44 13.70 29.30
C ASN A 180 -8.98 13.77 29.15
N GLY A 181 -9.71 12.65 29.30
CA GLY A 181 -11.17 12.60 29.18
C GLY A 181 -11.71 13.06 27.82
N SER A 182 -10.89 12.95 26.76
CA SER A 182 -11.25 13.38 25.39
C SER A 182 -10.67 12.43 24.36
N MET A 183 -11.37 12.21 23.26
CA MET A 183 -10.83 11.50 22.11
C MET A 183 -9.78 12.33 21.35
N LEU A 184 -9.85 13.64 21.45
CA LEU A 184 -8.99 14.63 20.77
C LEU A 184 -7.77 14.98 21.64
N LYS A 185 -6.78 15.64 21.02
CA LYS A 185 -5.63 16.27 21.71
C LYS A 185 -4.76 15.27 22.48
N GLY A 186 -4.46 14.12 21.92
CA GLY A 186 -3.58 13.12 22.53
C GLY A 186 -4.18 12.51 23.78
N GLY A 187 -3.51 12.63 24.93
CA GLY A 187 -3.80 11.85 26.14
C GLY A 187 -3.34 10.41 26.00
N LYS A 188 -3.43 9.64 27.06
CA LYS A 188 -3.00 8.23 27.11
C LYS A 188 -4.15 7.32 27.49
N LEU A 189 -4.10 6.08 27.06
CA LEU A 189 -4.98 5.02 27.55
C LEU A 189 -4.70 4.79 29.04
N LYS A 190 -5.73 4.93 29.90
CA LYS A 190 -5.61 4.67 31.33
C LYS A 190 -5.30 3.20 31.58
N PRO A 191 -4.41 2.86 32.54
CA PRO A 191 -4.02 1.47 32.83
C PRO A 191 -5.17 0.53 33.08
N GLU A 192 -6.19 0.97 33.84
CA GLU A 192 -7.38 0.20 34.18
C GLU A 192 -8.25 -0.20 32.99
N PHE A 193 -8.14 0.51 31.84
CA PHE A 193 -8.92 0.22 30.64
C PHE A 193 -8.15 -0.52 29.55
N ARG A 194 -6.90 -0.91 29.78
CA ARG A 194 -6.08 -1.59 28.75
C ARG A 194 -6.73 -2.90 28.27
N GLN A 195 -7.28 -3.70 29.19
CA GLN A 195 -7.98 -4.93 28.82
C GLN A 195 -9.29 -4.64 28.07
N ASN A 196 -10.05 -3.64 28.51
CA ASN A 196 -11.30 -3.25 27.85
C ASN A 196 -11.05 -2.77 26.43
N TRP A 197 -9.97 -2.01 26.21
CA TRP A 197 -9.56 -1.55 24.89
C TRP A 197 -9.14 -2.72 23.99
N ALA A 198 -8.37 -3.70 24.49
CA ALA A 198 -8.06 -4.91 23.75
C ALA A 198 -9.33 -5.72 23.36
N ASN A 199 -10.33 -5.80 24.26
CA ASN A 199 -11.61 -6.42 23.97
C ASN A 199 -12.42 -5.64 22.91
N TYR A 200 -12.28 -4.31 22.86
CA TYR A 200 -12.93 -3.46 21.86
C TYR A 200 -12.50 -3.83 20.43
N TYR A 201 -11.20 -4.05 20.21
CA TYR A 201 -10.69 -4.50 18.91
C TYR A 201 -11.29 -5.83 18.48
N THR A 202 -11.31 -6.80 19.38
CA THR A 202 -11.83 -8.14 19.04
C THR A 202 -13.32 -8.11 18.76
N LYS A 203 -14.05 -7.29 19.48
CA LYS A 203 -15.49 -7.09 19.27
C LYS A 203 -15.77 -6.43 17.92
N PHE A 204 -15.01 -5.39 17.56
CA PHE A 204 -15.10 -4.75 16.24
C PHE A 204 -14.80 -5.75 15.11
N ILE A 205 -13.69 -6.48 15.19
CA ILE A 205 -13.29 -7.46 14.18
C ILE A 205 -14.39 -8.50 13.96
N LYS A 206 -14.87 -9.12 15.06
CA LYS A 206 -15.93 -10.13 14.98
C LYS A 206 -17.23 -9.57 14.41
N THR A 207 -17.58 -8.33 14.75
CA THR A 207 -18.79 -7.68 14.22
C THR A 207 -18.68 -7.47 12.70
N TYR A 208 -17.58 -6.92 12.22
CA TYR A 208 -17.38 -6.72 10.79
C TYR A 208 -17.33 -8.04 10.02
N GLU A 209 -16.64 -9.06 10.54
CA GLU A 209 -16.59 -10.39 9.94
C GLU A 209 -17.95 -11.07 9.90
N SER A 210 -18.78 -10.94 10.94
CA SER A 210 -20.14 -11.45 10.95
C SER A 210 -21.06 -10.80 9.90
N MET A 211 -20.70 -9.60 9.46
CA MET A 211 -21.39 -8.86 8.39
C MET A 211 -20.81 -9.12 6.99
N GLY A 212 -19.88 -10.06 6.87
CA GLY A 212 -19.27 -10.48 5.59
C GLY A 212 -18.08 -9.61 5.14
N MET A 213 -17.46 -8.88 6.05
CA MET A 213 -16.28 -8.03 5.78
C MET A 213 -15.05 -8.59 6.51
N PRO A 214 -14.28 -9.49 5.89
CA PRO A 214 -13.15 -10.14 6.54
C PRO A 214 -12.03 -9.13 6.85
N ILE A 215 -11.55 -9.15 8.09
CA ILE A 215 -10.41 -8.34 8.56
C ILE A 215 -9.14 -9.19 8.49
N TRP A 216 -8.18 -8.76 7.70
CA TRP A 216 -6.87 -9.41 7.55
C TRP A 216 -5.90 -9.03 8.68
N GLY A 217 -5.89 -7.74 9.08
CA GLY A 217 -4.94 -7.22 10.06
C GLY A 217 -5.45 -5.98 10.78
N LEU A 218 -4.66 -5.52 11.73
CA LEU A 218 -4.96 -4.32 12.51
C LEU A 218 -3.68 -3.62 12.94
N THR A 219 -3.73 -2.29 13.07
CA THR A 219 -2.65 -1.54 13.73
C THR A 219 -2.97 -1.33 15.21
N VAL A 220 -1.93 -1.17 16.04
CA VAL A 220 -2.11 -0.93 17.48
C VAL A 220 -2.72 0.44 17.73
N GLN A 221 -2.22 1.46 17.05
CA GLN A 221 -2.67 2.84 17.21
C GLN A 221 -2.22 3.65 15.98
N ASN A 222 -3.13 4.39 15.37
CA ASN A 222 -2.74 5.39 14.38
C ASN A 222 -1.94 6.51 15.05
N GLU A 223 -0.77 6.83 14.51
CA GLU A 223 0.10 7.94 14.92
C GLU A 223 0.32 8.06 16.43
N PRO A 224 0.91 7.04 17.10
CA PRO A 224 0.99 6.97 18.56
C PRO A 224 1.88 8.04 19.21
N MET A 225 2.52 8.91 18.44
CA MET A 225 3.25 10.09 18.98
C MET A 225 2.52 11.41 18.73
N ALA A 226 1.50 11.41 17.89
CA ALA A 226 0.84 12.64 17.49
C ALA A 226 -0.17 13.11 18.53
N THR A 227 -0.08 14.40 18.90
CA THR A 227 -1.08 15.10 19.68
C THR A 227 -1.85 16.05 18.74
N GLN A 228 -2.92 15.52 18.17
CA GLN A 228 -3.65 16.20 17.10
C GLN A 228 -4.91 16.91 17.64
N LYS A 229 -5.41 17.92 16.91
CA LYS A 229 -6.70 18.57 17.20
C LYS A 229 -7.91 17.67 16.92
N TRP A 230 -7.67 16.50 16.32
CA TRP A 230 -8.63 15.39 16.09
C TRP A 230 -8.34 14.20 16.97
N GLU A 231 -8.99 13.07 16.71
CA GLU A 231 -8.83 11.82 17.44
C GLU A 231 -7.36 11.41 17.43
N SER A 232 -6.81 11.23 18.63
CA SER A 232 -5.41 10.84 18.81
C SER A 232 -5.19 10.25 20.21
N CYS A 233 -4.24 9.34 20.35
CA CYS A 233 -3.85 8.74 21.61
C CYS A 233 -2.37 8.46 21.63
N VAL A 234 -1.67 8.93 22.66
CA VAL A 234 -0.21 8.82 22.76
C VAL A 234 0.17 7.50 23.45
N PHE A 235 1.07 6.77 22.79
CA PHE A 235 1.81 5.64 23.36
C PHE A 235 3.31 5.90 23.23
N THR A 236 4.11 5.69 24.28
CA THR A 236 5.54 5.52 24.12
C THR A 236 5.83 4.16 23.46
N ALA A 237 7.05 3.93 23.01
CA ALA A 237 7.44 2.64 22.42
C ALA A 237 7.24 1.48 23.42
N GLU A 238 7.56 1.72 24.69
CA GLU A 238 7.40 0.77 25.77
C GLU A 238 5.94 0.53 26.12
N GLU A 239 5.10 1.58 26.13
CA GLU A 239 3.66 1.45 26.37
C GLU A 239 2.97 0.65 25.27
N GLU A 240 3.35 0.88 24.00
CA GLU A 240 2.85 0.12 22.86
C GLU A 240 3.31 -1.35 22.94
N ARG A 241 4.60 -1.61 23.20
CA ARG A 241 5.16 -2.95 23.43
C ARG A 241 4.40 -3.69 24.53
N ASP A 242 4.20 -3.04 25.68
CA ASP A 242 3.58 -3.66 26.83
C ASP A 242 2.08 -3.90 26.62
N PHE A 243 1.40 -3.01 25.88
CA PHE A 243 0.01 -3.23 25.47
C PHE A 243 -0.11 -4.42 24.52
N ILE A 244 0.79 -4.56 23.56
CA ILE A 244 0.85 -5.73 22.66
C ILE A 244 1.06 -7.00 23.47
N LYS A 245 2.08 -7.02 24.33
CA LYS A 245 2.52 -8.20 25.06
C LYS A 245 1.52 -8.69 26.09
N GLN A 246 0.94 -7.77 26.85
CA GLN A 246 0.15 -8.11 28.05
C GLN A 246 -1.36 -8.15 27.78
N TYR A 247 -1.84 -7.41 26.79
CA TYR A 247 -3.28 -7.23 26.56
C TYR A 247 -3.72 -7.63 25.15
N LEU A 248 -3.30 -6.91 24.10
CA LEU A 248 -3.87 -7.08 22.78
C LEU A 248 -3.53 -8.44 22.16
N GLY A 249 -2.25 -8.83 22.18
CA GLY A 249 -1.80 -10.11 21.61
C GLY A 249 -2.45 -11.32 22.28
N PRO A 250 -2.41 -11.42 23.63
CA PRO A 250 -3.11 -12.49 24.36
C PRO A 250 -4.63 -12.50 24.11
N THR A 251 -5.26 -11.31 24.01
CA THR A 251 -6.70 -11.21 23.76
C THR A 251 -7.05 -11.69 22.36
N LEU A 252 -6.30 -11.29 21.32
CA LEU A 252 -6.49 -11.81 19.97
C LEU A 252 -6.38 -13.35 19.93
N LYS A 253 -5.39 -13.91 20.62
CA LYS A 253 -5.21 -15.36 20.70
C LYS A 253 -6.39 -16.04 21.41
N LYS A 254 -6.81 -15.52 22.56
CA LYS A 254 -7.94 -16.05 23.36
C LYS A 254 -9.25 -16.05 22.57
N GLU A 255 -9.48 -14.99 21.80
CA GLU A 255 -10.70 -14.77 21.03
C GLU A 255 -10.73 -15.49 19.66
N GLY A 256 -9.71 -16.34 19.36
CA GLY A 256 -9.62 -17.08 18.10
C GLY A 256 -9.14 -16.24 16.91
N LEU A 257 -8.55 -15.07 17.15
CA LEU A 257 -8.09 -14.11 16.16
C LEU A 257 -6.56 -14.08 15.99
N ALA A 258 -5.86 -15.13 16.45
CA ALA A 258 -4.39 -15.21 16.39
C ALA A 258 -3.81 -15.14 14.95
N GLY A 259 -4.62 -15.44 13.93
CA GLY A 259 -4.22 -15.32 12.51
C GLY A 259 -4.21 -13.89 11.97
N LYS A 260 -4.77 -12.91 12.69
CA LYS A 260 -4.80 -11.50 12.29
C LYS A 260 -3.40 -10.90 12.32
N LYS A 261 -3.07 -10.10 11.32
CA LYS A 261 -1.75 -9.46 11.20
C LYS A 261 -1.70 -8.22 12.07
N LEU A 262 -1.04 -8.33 13.24
CA LEU A 262 -0.84 -7.20 14.14
C LEU A 262 0.33 -6.34 13.63
N ILE A 263 0.07 -5.07 13.42
CA ILE A 263 1.00 -4.08 12.88
C ILE A 263 1.26 -3.05 13.99
N ALA A 264 2.52 -2.83 14.30
CA ALA A 264 2.93 -1.84 15.29
C ALA A 264 3.44 -0.55 14.64
N TRP A 265 3.54 0.52 15.39
CA TRP A 265 3.96 1.86 15.02
C TRP A 265 2.87 2.63 14.26
N ASP A 266 2.70 2.43 12.95
CA ASP A 266 1.66 3.12 12.16
C ASP A 266 1.80 4.66 12.20
N HIS A 267 3.05 5.18 12.01
CA HIS A 267 3.40 6.60 12.00
C HIS A 267 4.62 6.86 11.11
N ASN A 268 5.21 8.06 11.11
CA ASN A 268 6.22 8.51 10.17
C ASN A 268 7.53 7.71 10.17
N ARG A 269 8.26 7.76 9.05
CA ARG A 269 9.56 7.07 8.86
C ARG A 269 10.66 7.56 9.80
N ASP A 270 10.56 8.77 10.36
CA ASP A 270 11.59 9.39 11.20
C ASP A 270 11.93 8.57 12.45
N GLN A 271 10.94 8.00 13.12
CA GLN A 271 11.08 7.22 14.34
C GLN A 271 10.88 5.72 14.16
N VAL A 272 10.67 5.25 12.91
CA VAL A 272 10.27 3.86 12.63
C VAL A 272 11.27 2.84 13.17
N TYR A 273 12.58 3.12 13.07
CA TYR A 273 13.60 2.20 13.56
C TYR A 273 13.61 2.11 15.09
N GLN A 274 13.61 3.24 15.77
CA GLN A 274 13.61 3.29 17.25
C GLN A 274 12.39 2.56 17.80
N ARG A 275 11.20 2.82 17.24
CA ARG A 275 9.94 2.17 17.63
C ARG A 275 9.95 0.66 17.37
N ALA A 276 10.34 0.26 16.18
CA ALA A 276 10.47 -1.15 15.83
C ALA A 276 11.46 -1.87 16.74
N SER A 277 12.62 -1.27 16.99
CA SER A 277 13.66 -1.84 17.87
C SER A 277 13.16 -2.06 19.30
N THR A 278 12.49 -1.07 19.91
CA THR A 278 11.95 -1.20 21.28
C THR A 278 10.89 -2.31 21.38
N ILE A 279 10.03 -2.45 20.36
CA ILE A 279 8.94 -3.43 20.37
C ILE A 279 9.45 -4.83 20.02
N LEU A 280 10.26 -4.95 18.96
CA LEU A 280 10.66 -6.24 18.40
C LEU A 280 11.84 -6.88 19.10
N SER A 281 12.62 -6.12 19.88
CA SER A 281 13.69 -6.68 20.74
C SER A 281 13.13 -7.38 21.99
N ASP A 282 11.85 -7.19 22.33
CA ASP A 282 11.16 -7.98 23.35
C ASP A 282 10.49 -9.20 22.67
N PRO A 283 11.02 -10.43 22.84
CA PRO A 283 10.48 -11.62 22.15
C PRO A 283 9.04 -11.93 22.53
N GLU A 284 8.61 -11.54 23.73
CA GLU A 284 7.23 -11.74 24.21
C GLU A 284 6.23 -10.78 23.54
N ALA A 285 6.67 -9.62 23.09
CA ALA A 285 5.89 -8.73 22.23
C ALA A 285 6.00 -9.14 20.75
N ALA A 286 7.23 -9.36 20.28
CA ALA A 286 7.55 -9.65 18.90
C ALA A 286 6.80 -10.86 18.32
N LYS A 287 6.51 -11.88 19.14
CA LYS A 287 5.75 -13.08 18.72
C LYS A 287 4.32 -12.77 18.25
N TYR A 288 3.75 -11.64 18.66
CA TYR A 288 2.41 -11.20 18.22
C TYR A 288 2.46 -10.25 17.02
N VAL A 289 3.59 -9.57 16.80
CA VAL A 289 3.73 -8.57 15.75
C VAL A 289 4.08 -9.23 14.42
N TRP A 290 3.24 -9.04 13.43
CA TRP A 290 3.49 -9.46 12.05
C TRP A 290 4.44 -8.49 11.35
N GLY A 291 4.28 -7.17 11.58
CA GLY A 291 5.05 -6.17 10.87
C GLY A 291 4.95 -4.78 11.48
N ILE A 292 5.64 -3.85 10.83
CA ILE A 292 5.73 -2.43 11.21
C ILE A 292 5.05 -1.61 10.13
N GLY A 293 4.07 -0.78 10.54
CA GLY A 293 3.41 0.19 9.70
C GLY A 293 4.13 1.53 9.70
N PHE A 294 4.07 2.27 8.57
CA PHE A 294 4.64 3.61 8.53
C PHE A 294 3.93 4.53 7.55
N HIS A 295 4.07 5.86 7.79
CA HIS A 295 3.56 6.99 7.02
C HIS A 295 4.69 7.81 6.42
N TRP A 296 4.36 8.89 5.70
CA TRP A 296 5.33 9.75 5.02
C TRP A 296 5.31 11.23 5.42
N TYR A 297 4.71 11.53 6.57
CA TYR A 297 4.53 12.94 6.98
C TYR A 297 5.73 13.54 7.70
N GLU A 298 6.85 12.82 7.84
CA GLU A 298 8.09 13.34 8.45
C GLU A 298 8.60 14.62 7.76
N THR A 299 8.19 14.87 6.53
CA THR A 299 8.54 16.07 5.77
C THR A 299 8.04 17.38 6.38
N TRP A 300 7.07 17.33 7.32
CA TRP A 300 6.61 18.53 8.05
C TRP A 300 7.73 19.17 8.89
N THR A 301 8.77 18.43 9.26
CA THR A 301 9.95 18.92 9.99
C THR A 301 10.94 19.65 9.10
N GLY A 302 10.73 19.70 7.77
CA GLY A 302 11.69 20.19 6.77
C GLY A 302 12.69 19.11 6.33
N SER A 303 12.59 17.87 6.83
CA SER A 303 13.39 16.73 6.37
C SER A 303 12.95 16.24 5.00
N GLY A 304 13.86 15.57 4.27
CA GLY A 304 13.49 14.70 3.15
C GLY A 304 12.82 13.42 3.62
N MET A 305 12.37 12.58 2.68
CA MET A 305 11.81 11.26 2.98
C MET A 305 12.91 10.31 3.46
N LEU A 306 12.71 9.69 4.63
CA LEU A 306 13.74 8.92 5.35
C LEU A 306 13.64 7.41 5.07
N PHE A 307 13.79 7.01 3.80
CA PHE A 307 13.69 5.61 3.35
C PHE A 307 14.73 4.67 3.98
N ASP A 308 15.91 5.18 4.32
CA ASP A 308 16.97 4.38 4.95
C ASP A 308 16.57 3.89 6.35
N ASN A 309 15.72 4.62 7.07
CA ASN A 309 15.18 4.17 8.35
C ASN A 309 14.27 2.94 8.17
N VAL A 310 13.44 2.94 7.13
CA VAL A 310 12.60 1.80 6.76
C VAL A 310 13.45 0.59 6.38
N LYS A 311 14.48 0.80 5.54
CA LYS A 311 15.45 -0.23 5.14
C LYS A 311 16.17 -0.81 6.36
N SER A 312 16.56 0.02 7.32
CA SER A 312 17.23 -0.41 8.55
C SER A 312 16.35 -1.33 9.40
N VAL A 313 15.04 -1.09 9.46
CA VAL A 313 14.10 -2.01 10.14
C VAL A 313 14.11 -3.37 9.46
N LYS A 314 14.02 -3.43 8.12
CA LYS A 314 14.01 -4.72 7.39
C LYS A 314 15.33 -5.47 7.54
N GLN A 315 16.46 -4.76 7.63
CA GLN A 315 17.76 -5.37 7.86
C GLN A 315 17.93 -5.92 9.29
N ALA A 316 17.43 -5.19 10.29
CA ALA A 316 17.52 -5.59 11.69
C ALA A 316 16.51 -6.71 12.07
N PHE A 317 15.35 -6.71 11.43
CA PHE A 317 14.24 -7.64 11.70
C PHE A 317 13.72 -8.25 10.40
N PRO A 318 14.51 -9.11 9.73
CA PRO A 318 14.23 -9.61 8.39
C PRO A 318 12.96 -10.49 8.31
N ASP A 319 12.54 -11.09 9.41
CA ASP A 319 11.33 -11.91 9.56
C ASP A 319 10.05 -11.07 9.70
N LYS A 320 10.17 -9.76 9.93
CA LYS A 320 9.04 -8.85 10.05
C LYS A 320 8.75 -8.15 8.72
N GLU A 321 7.46 -7.98 8.43
CA GLU A 321 7.06 -7.27 7.23
C GLU A 321 6.97 -5.77 7.49
N LEU A 322 7.07 -5.01 6.39
CA LEU A 322 6.88 -3.56 6.40
C LEU A 322 5.67 -3.22 5.55
N ILE A 323 4.85 -2.31 6.03
CA ILE A 323 3.68 -1.83 5.33
C ILE A 323 3.60 -0.30 5.40
N PHE A 324 3.50 0.35 4.25
CA PHE A 324 3.10 1.75 4.18
C PHE A 324 1.60 1.83 4.43
N THR A 325 1.20 2.37 5.58
CA THR A 325 -0.18 2.29 6.06
C THR A 325 -1.00 3.53 5.73
N GLU A 326 -0.36 4.66 5.46
CA GLU A 326 -1.05 5.90 5.14
C GLU A 326 -0.14 6.92 4.43
N GLY A 327 -0.73 7.66 3.46
CA GLY A 327 -0.14 8.85 2.89
C GLY A 327 -1.16 9.65 2.10
N CYS A 328 -1.13 10.97 2.22
CA CYS A 328 -1.82 11.91 1.34
C CYS A 328 -0.99 13.20 1.23
N VAL A 329 -1.37 14.08 0.33
CA VAL A 329 -0.84 15.44 0.29
C VAL A 329 -1.80 16.36 1.03
N GLU A 330 -1.29 17.01 2.06
CA GLU A 330 -2.06 17.89 2.94
C GLU A 330 -2.34 19.24 2.28
N LYS A 331 -3.18 20.06 2.91
CA LYS A 331 -3.51 21.45 2.50
C LYS A 331 -4.13 21.50 1.11
N PHE A 332 -5.26 20.81 0.97
CA PHE A 332 -6.00 20.78 -0.29
C PHE A 332 -6.24 22.17 -0.87
N ASN A 333 -6.03 22.31 -2.16
CA ASN A 333 -6.37 23.48 -2.97
C ASN A 333 -6.89 22.99 -4.33
N LEU A 334 -8.11 23.34 -4.66
CA LEU A 334 -8.77 22.92 -5.90
C LEU A 334 -8.00 23.35 -7.17
N ASP A 335 -7.37 24.53 -7.16
CA ASP A 335 -6.57 25.01 -8.30
C ASP A 335 -5.32 24.17 -8.55
N SER A 336 -4.89 23.40 -7.55
CA SER A 336 -3.72 22.53 -7.60
C SER A 336 -4.05 21.05 -7.85
N VAL A 337 -5.33 20.70 -8.04
CA VAL A 337 -5.76 19.28 -8.22
C VAL A 337 -5.12 18.62 -9.45
N GLY A 338 -4.78 19.41 -10.49
CA GLY A 338 -4.06 18.99 -11.68
C GLY A 338 -2.53 19.00 -11.55
N SER A 339 -1.97 19.34 -10.40
CA SER A 339 -0.52 19.44 -10.21
C SER A 339 0.18 18.12 -10.48
N TRP A 340 1.26 18.18 -11.27
CA TRP A 340 2.07 17.00 -11.60
C TRP A 340 2.84 16.47 -10.38
N ALA A 341 3.25 17.38 -9.49
CA ALA A 341 3.97 17.05 -8.26
C ALA A 341 3.20 16.07 -7.36
N LEU A 342 1.85 16.07 -7.40
CA LEU A 342 1.03 15.09 -6.69
C LEU A 342 1.39 13.66 -7.12
N GLY A 343 1.46 13.40 -8.43
CA GLY A 343 1.83 12.08 -8.94
C GLY A 343 3.28 11.73 -8.65
N GLU A 344 4.20 12.65 -8.87
CA GLU A 344 5.63 12.42 -8.66
C GLU A 344 5.99 12.07 -7.21
N ARG A 345 5.32 12.69 -6.23
CA ARG A 345 5.50 12.34 -4.81
C ARG A 345 5.16 10.87 -4.56
N TYR A 346 4.04 10.39 -5.13
CA TYR A 346 3.59 9.00 -5.00
C TYR A 346 4.56 8.02 -5.70
N GLY A 347 4.89 8.26 -6.95
CA GLY A 347 5.79 7.39 -7.69
C GLY A 347 7.17 7.27 -7.05
N TYR A 348 7.74 8.40 -6.61
CA TYR A 348 9.01 8.45 -5.92
C TYR A 348 8.97 7.68 -4.58
N SER A 349 7.92 7.89 -3.78
CA SER A 349 7.75 7.21 -2.50
C SER A 349 7.59 5.70 -2.69
N MET A 350 6.68 5.27 -3.59
CA MET A 350 6.43 3.85 -3.82
C MET A 350 7.67 3.09 -4.30
N ILE A 351 8.46 3.65 -5.24
CA ILE A 351 9.70 3.01 -5.71
C ILE A 351 10.67 2.81 -4.54
N ASN A 352 10.90 3.85 -3.74
CA ASN A 352 11.87 3.79 -2.65
C ASN A 352 11.38 2.93 -1.47
N ASP A 353 10.09 2.98 -1.13
CA ASP A 353 9.49 2.13 -0.10
C ASP A 353 9.61 0.64 -0.48
N PHE A 354 9.24 0.28 -1.72
CA PHE A 354 9.40 -1.10 -2.18
C PHE A 354 10.87 -1.54 -2.19
N ASN A 355 11.78 -0.68 -2.63
CA ASN A 355 13.22 -0.98 -2.59
C ASN A 355 13.76 -1.09 -1.16
N SER A 356 13.11 -0.49 -0.18
CA SER A 356 13.43 -0.59 1.25
C SER A 356 12.81 -1.81 1.94
N GLY A 357 12.04 -2.65 1.22
CA GLY A 357 11.50 -3.91 1.74
C GLY A 357 10.02 -3.87 2.09
N THR A 358 9.27 -2.83 1.71
CA THR A 358 7.84 -2.70 1.97
C THR A 358 7.04 -3.76 1.21
N ALA A 359 6.19 -4.50 1.92
CA ALA A 359 5.36 -5.58 1.39
C ALA A 359 3.94 -5.15 1.02
N ALA A 360 3.48 -3.99 1.44
CA ALA A 360 2.16 -3.45 1.09
C ALA A 360 2.19 -1.92 1.12
N TRP A 361 1.33 -1.29 0.32
CA TRP A 361 1.27 0.16 0.24
C TRP A 361 -0.18 0.66 0.20
N THR A 362 -0.54 1.60 1.09
CA THR A 362 -1.92 2.05 1.28
C THR A 362 -2.00 3.56 1.32
N ASP A 363 -2.71 4.14 0.36
CA ASP A 363 -3.05 5.56 0.37
C ASP A 363 -4.02 5.92 1.50
N TRP A 364 -4.17 7.20 1.80
CA TRP A 364 -5.21 7.68 2.70
C TRP A 364 -6.58 7.68 1.98
N ASN A 365 -7.35 8.75 2.03
CA ASN A 365 -8.70 8.80 1.45
C ASN A 365 -8.74 8.49 -0.05
N MET A 366 -9.51 7.49 -0.45
CA MET A 366 -9.66 7.12 -1.86
C MET A 366 -10.54 8.11 -2.64
N LEU A 367 -11.48 8.77 -1.97
CA LEU A 367 -12.41 9.73 -2.58
C LEU A 367 -12.71 10.86 -1.59
N LEU A 368 -12.54 12.09 -2.03
CA LEU A 368 -12.94 13.27 -1.29
C LEU A 368 -13.80 14.18 -2.17
N ASP A 369 -14.52 15.10 -1.56
CA ASP A 369 -15.30 16.10 -2.29
C ASP A 369 -14.43 17.21 -2.92
N GLU A 370 -15.06 18.19 -3.55
CA GLU A 370 -14.40 19.34 -4.20
C GLU A 370 -13.72 20.30 -3.20
N GLN A 371 -13.85 20.06 -1.89
CA GLN A 371 -13.18 20.83 -0.83
C GLN A 371 -12.02 20.05 -0.19
N GLY A 372 -11.82 18.79 -0.58
CA GLY A 372 -10.84 17.91 0.05
C GLY A 372 -11.30 17.30 1.36
N GLY A 373 -12.62 17.17 1.54
CA GLY A 373 -13.31 16.62 2.70
C GLY A 373 -14.40 15.61 2.31
N PRO A 374 -15.42 15.40 3.20
CA PRO A 374 -15.67 16.06 4.47
C PRO A 374 -14.62 15.76 5.56
N ASN A 375 -14.45 16.72 6.48
CA ASN A 375 -13.52 16.62 7.60
C ASN A 375 -14.00 17.53 8.73
N HIS A 376 -14.24 17.00 9.93
CA HIS A 376 -14.89 17.75 11.02
C HIS A 376 -13.96 18.73 11.74
N VAL A 377 -12.65 18.68 11.45
CA VAL A 377 -11.65 19.59 12.06
C VAL A 377 -10.96 20.52 11.04
N GLY A 378 -11.40 20.49 9.77
CA GLY A 378 -10.85 21.32 8.71
C GLY A 378 -9.43 20.94 8.27
N ASN A 379 -9.08 19.66 8.36
CA ASN A 379 -7.81 19.09 7.88
C ASN A 379 -7.97 18.54 6.46
N PHE A 380 -8.23 19.41 5.49
CA PHE A 380 -8.50 19.02 4.11
C PHE A 380 -7.25 18.54 3.38
N CYS A 381 -7.38 17.45 2.61
CA CYS A 381 -6.28 16.80 1.89
C CYS A 381 -6.63 16.54 0.43
N PHE A 382 -5.59 16.26 -0.38
CA PHE A 382 -5.76 15.69 -1.70
C PHE A 382 -6.06 14.19 -1.59
N ALA A 383 -6.89 13.71 -2.52
CA ALA A 383 -7.12 12.30 -2.77
C ALA A 383 -6.78 11.98 -4.24
N PRO A 384 -6.56 10.71 -4.58
CA PRO A 384 -6.36 10.32 -5.98
C PRO A 384 -7.57 10.62 -6.86
N VAL A 385 -8.77 10.59 -6.28
CA VAL A 385 -10.01 10.98 -6.95
C VAL A 385 -10.76 11.96 -6.06
N HIS A 386 -11.16 13.09 -6.64
CA HIS A 386 -12.12 14.03 -6.05
C HIS A 386 -13.45 13.95 -6.78
N ALA A 387 -14.51 14.32 -6.09
CA ALA A 387 -15.85 14.40 -6.67
C ALA A 387 -16.40 15.83 -6.57
N ASP A 388 -16.82 16.40 -7.68
CA ASP A 388 -17.75 17.50 -7.65
C ASP A 388 -19.15 16.94 -7.35
N ILE A 389 -19.58 17.04 -6.09
CA ILE A 389 -20.85 16.45 -5.64
C ILE A 389 -22.07 17.11 -6.26
N LYS A 390 -21.97 18.32 -6.81
CA LYS A 390 -23.08 19.04 -7.46
C LYS A 390 -23.34 18.50 -8.86
N THR A 391 -22.26 18.24 -9.60
CA THR A 391 -22.35 17.72 -10.99
C THR A 391 -22.25 16.22 -11.08
N GLY A 392 -21.75 15.56 -10.04
CA GLY A 392 -21.47 14.12 -10.03
C GLY A 392 -20.20 13.73 -10.80
N LYS A 393 -19.37 14.72 -11.20
CA LYS A 393 -18.16 14.47 -11.97
C LYS A 393 -17.01 14.01 -11.06
N LEU A 394 -16.32 12.94 -11.47
CA LEU A 394 -15.07 12.52 -10.84
C LEU A 394 -13.88 13.27 -11.46
N ILE A 395 -12.94 13.67 -10.61
CA ILE A 395 -11.72 14.41 -10.96
C ILE A 395 -10.53 13.56 -10.55
N TYR A 396 -9.82 12.99 -11.52
CA TYR A 396 -8.65 12.17 -11.29
C TYR A 396 -7.39 13.03 -11.18
N THR A 397 -6.69 12.93 -10.06
CA THR A 397 -5.40 13.60 -9.87
C THR A 397 -4.27 12.77 -10.49
N ASN A 398 -3.08 13.37 -10.64
CA ASN A 398 -1.93 12.62 -11.16
C ASN A 398 -1.49 11.48 -10.21
N SER A 399 -1.77 11.55 -8.92
CA SER A 399 -1.49 10.46 -7.98
C SER A 399 -2.24 9.17 -8.34
N TYR A 400 -3.49 9.25 -8.83
CA TYR A 400 -4.23 8.09 -9.31
C TYR A 400 -3.48 7.33 -10.41
N TYR A 401 -2.99 8.04 -11.41
CA TYR A 401 -2.27 7.43 -12.54
C TYR A 401 -0.90 6.89 -12.13
N TYR A 402 -0.21 7.59 -11.22
CA TYR A 402 1.08 7.13 -10.70
C TYR A 402 0.95 5.86 -9.86
N MET A 403 -0.05 5.77 -8.97
CA MET A 403 -0.34 4.53 -8.23
C MET A 403 -0.73 3.40 -9.17
N GLY A 404 -1.50 3.70 -10.20
CA GLY A 404 -1.91 2.74 -11.22
C GLY A 404 -0.72 2.09 -11.96
N GLN A 405 0.42 2.79 -12.10
CA GLN A 405 1.64 2.21 -12.66
C GLN A 405 2.19 1.05 -11.81
N PHE A 406 1.79 0.94 -10.57
CA PHE A 406 2.14 -0.19 -9.70
C PHE A 406 0.97 -1.17 -9.57
N SER A 407 -0.17 -0.71 -9.08
CA SER A 407 -1.25 -1.58 -8.65
C SER A 407 -1.92 -2.37 -9.79
N LYS A 408 -1.97 -1.80 -11.00
CA LYS A 408 -2.50 -2.46 -12.19
C LYS A 408 -1.64 -3.62 -12.67
N PHE A 409 -0.33 -3.56 -12.42
CA PHE A 409 0.64 -4.45 -13.04
C PHE A 409 1.39 -5.33 -12.06
N ILE A 410 1.39 -5.02 -10.77
CA ILE A 410 2.05 -5.78 -9.72
C ILE A 410 0.99 -6.37 -8.80
N HIS A 411 0.84 -7.68 -8.83
CA HIS A 411 -0.28 -8.36 -8.19
C HIS A 411 0.10 -8.94 -6.82
N PRO A 412 -0.86 -9.18 -5.90
CA PRO A 412 -0.61 -9.92 -4.67
C PRO A 412 0.13 -11.23 -4.93
N GLY A 413 1.17 -11.50 -4.14
CA GLY A 413 2.06 -12.64 -4.34
C GLY A 413 3.25 -12.37 -5.25
N ALA A 414 3.32 -11.20 -5.92
CA ALA A 414 4.50 -10.79 -6.67
C ALA A 414 5.70 -10.64 -5.72
N LYS A 415 6.88 -11.08 -6.17
CA LYS A 415 8.13 -10.91 -5.42
C LYS A 415 8.92 -9.76 -6.02
N ARG A 416 9.40 -8.84 -5.16
CA ARG A 416 10.34 -7.84 -5.62
C ARG A 416 11.63 -8.52 -6.08
N ILE A 417 12.16 -8.11 -7.21
CA ILE A 417 13.42 -8.60 -7.79
C ILE A 417 14.44 -7.47 -7.86
N THR A 418 15.72 -7.82 -8.06
CA THR A 418 16.77 -6.81 -8.20
C THR A 418 16.52 -5.96 -9.42
N SER A 419 16.55 -4.64 -9.23
CA SER A 419 16.65 -3.66 -10.32
C SER A 419 17.57 -2.52 -9.89
N SER A 420 18.33 -1.99 -10.84
CA SER A 420 19.23 -0.85 -10.61
C SER A 420 19.37 -0.01 -11.86
N SER A 421 19.60 1.28 -11.68
CA SER A 421 19.97 2.21 -12.74
C SER A 421 21.43 2.60 -12.60
N ASN A 422 22.12 2.77 -13.71
CA ASN A 422 23.48 3.34 -13.71
C ASN A 422 23.47 4.89 -13.84
N ARG A 423 22.29 5.51 -13.74
CA ARG A 423 22.12 6.98 -13.71
C ARG A 423 21.06 7.36 -12.67
N ASP A 424 21.34 8.37 -11.89
CA ASP A 424 20.50 8.89 -10.81
C ASP A 424 19.19 9.54 -11.27
N LYS A 425 19.13 10.03 -12.52
CA LYS A 425 17.92 10.60 -13.12
C LYS A 425 16.80 9.58 -13.35
N LEU A 426 17.13 8.29 -13.49
CA LEU A 426 16.18 7.20 -13.63
C LEU A 426 16.15 6.37 -12.34
N ILE A 427 15.01 6.35 -11.66
CA ILE A 427 14.77 5.48 -10.52
C ILE A 427 13.87 4.31 -10.91
N THR A 428 14.09 3.15 -10.31
CA THR A 428 13.42 1.92 -10.72
C THR A 428 13.13 0.98 -9.55
N THR A 429 12.07 0.19 -9.69
CA THR A 429 11.81 -1.02 -8.92
C THR A 429 11.25 -2.09 -9.85
N ALA A 430 11.40 -3.36 -9.50
CA ALA A 430 10.91 -4.45 -10.34
C ALA A 430 10.35 -5.59 -9.50
N PHE A 431 9.33 -6.25 -10.06
CA PHE A 431 8.65 -7.40 -9.46
C PHE A 431 8.48 -8.52 -10.48
N ILE A 432 8.50 -9.75 -10.00
CA ILE A 432 8.04 -10.91 -10.76
C ILE A 432 6.68 -11.36 -10.20
N ASN A 433 5.67 -11.35 -11.06
CA ASN A 433 4.31 -11.75 -10.72
C ASN A 433 4.17 -13.27 -10.60
N PRO A 434 3.11 -13.79 -9.94
CA PRO A 434 2.85 -15.23 -9.85
C PRO A 434 2.70 -15.93 -11.21
N ASP A 435 2.33 -15.21 -12.27
CA ASP A 435 2.24 -15.72 -13.65
C ASP A 435 3.60 -15.74 -14.39
N GLY A 436 4.68 -15.34 -13.71
CA GLY A 436 6.03 -15.30 -14.25
C GLY A 436 6.39 -14.04 -15.05
N LYS A 437 5.45 -13.14 -15.30
CA LYS A 437 5.75 -11.87 -15.96
C LYS A 437 6.46 -10.91 -14.99
N MET A 438 7.40 -10.15 -15.52
CA MET A 438 8.07 -9.11 -14.75
C MET A 438 7.41 -7.75 -15.01
N ALA A 439 7.17 -6.99 -13.95
CA ALA A 439 6.78 -5.59 -14.01
C ALA A 439 7.97 -4.74 -13.57
N VAL A 440 8.52 -3.96 -14.49
CA VAL A 440 9.64 -3.04 -14.23
C VAL A 440 9.11 -1.61 -14.28
N VAL A 441 9.12 -0.93 -13.14
CA VAL A 441 8.69 0.47 -13.03
C VAL A 441 9.92 1.37 -13.14
N VAL A 442 9.88 2.34 -14.05
CA VAL A 442 10.95 3.31 -14.29
C VAL A 442 10.36 4.72 -14.22
N MET A 443 10.95 5.58 -13.42
CA MET A 443 10.51 6.97 -13.25
C MET A 443 11.63 7.94 -13.56
N ASN A 444 11.28 9.01 -14.30
CA ASN A 444 12.13 10.14 -14.66
C ASN A 444 11.50 11.43 -14.11
N LYS A 445 12.16 12.09 -13.18
CA LYS A 445 11.75 13.38 -12.60
C LYS A 445 12.46 14.58 -13.25
N SER A 446 13.34 14.33 -14.22
CA SER A 446 14.09 15.39 -14.87
C SER A 446 13.33 15.98 -16.07
N ASN A 447 13.79 17.16 -16.52
CA ASN A 447 13.30 17.80 -17.74
C ASN A 447 13.85 17.16 -19.03
N ASP A 448 14.69 16.11 -18.90
CA ASP A 448 15.37 15.51 -20.05
C ASP A 448 14.60 14.29 -20.55
N LYS A 449 14.56 14.15 -21.89
CA LYS A 449 14.19 12.90 -22.53
C LYS A 449 15.41 11.97 -22.50
N LEU A 450 15.28 10.80 -21.85
CA LEU A 450 16.40 9.91 -21.55
C LEU A 450 16.25 8.57 -22.29
N PRO A 451 16.99 8.34 -23.41
CA PRO A 451 17.13 7.02 -23.99
C PRO A 451 17.87 6.09 -23.01
N TYR A 452 17.41 4.84 -22.88
CA TYR A 452 18.06 3.85 -22.05
C TYR A 452 17.82 2.43 -22.56
N TYR A 453 18.64 1.49 -22.08
CA TYR A 453 18.48 0.07 -22.31
C TYR A 453 17.86 -0.60 -21.07
N LEU A 454 16.79 -1.35 -21.27
CA LEU A 454 16.34 -2.32 -20.26
C LEU A 454 17.13 -3.61 -20.49
N TRP A 455 18.01 -3.96 -19.55
CA TRP A 455 18.93 -5.09 -19.65
C TRP A 455 18.53 -6.21 -18.69
N ILE A 456 18.38 -7.43 -19.24
CA ILE A 456 17.95 -8.63 -18.49
C ILE A 456 18.71 -9.83 -19.00
N GLY A 457 19.62 -10.41 -18.19
CA GLY A 457 20.27 -11.67 -18.50
C GLY A 457 21.00 -11.73 -19.83
N GLY A 458 21.76 -10.69 -20.20
CA GLY A 458 22.51 -10.64 -21.46
C GLY A 458 21.68 -10.23 -22.68
N LYS A 459 20.42 -9.83 -22.47
CA LYS A 459 19.54 -9.27 -23.49
C LYS A 459 19.12 -7.86 -23.12
N ALA A 460 18.98 -6.99 -24.11
CA ALA A 460 18.54 -5.61 -23.89
C ALA A 460 17.50 -5.16 -24.91
N ALA A 461 16.62 -4.30 -24.46
CA ALA A 461 15.68 -3.56 -25.31
C ALA A 461 15.92 -2.07 -25.13
N GLU A 462 16.05 -1.35 -26.25
CA GLU A 462 16.18 0.11 -26.25
C GLU A 462 14.81 0.75 -26.11
N THR A 463 14.72 1.75 -25.25
CA THR A 463 13.52 2.55 -25.03
C THR A 463 13.88 3.96 -24.56
N THR A 464 12.88 4.78 -24.28
CA THR A 464 13.08 6.17 -23.86
C THR A 464 12.13 6.53 -22.74
N SER A 465 12.66 7.14 -21.68
CA SER A 465 11.86 7.78 -20.64
C SER A 465 11.61 9.25 -21.00
N LEU A 466 10.35 9.65 -21.03
CA LEU A 466 9.95 11.05 -21.26
C LEU A 466 10.28 11.91 -20.04
N PRO A 467 10.43 13.24 -20.20
CA PRO A 467 10.52 14.14 -19.06
C PRO A 467 9.31 13.96 -18.12
N HIS A 468 9.52 14.08 -16.82
CA HIS A 468 8.45 14.02 -15.81
C HIS A 468 7.46 12.87 -16.09
N SER A 469 7.97 11.65 -16.11
CA SER A 469 7.18 10.46 -16.47
C SER A 469 7.45 9.28 -15.55
N ILE A 470 6.48 8.37 -15.53
CA ILE A 470 6.61 7.05 -14.96
C ILE A 470 6.09 6.02 -15.96
N SER A 471 6.82 4.93 -16.14
CA SER A 471 6.43 3.86 -17.04
C SER A 471 6.56 2.50 -16.36
N THR A 472 5.60 1.62 -16.64
CA THR A 472 5.69 0.21 -16.26
C THR A 472 5.87 -0.64 -17.51
N ILE A 473 6.93 -1.44 -17.50
CA ILE A 473 7.33 -2.32 -18.60
C ILE A 473 7.01 -3.75 -18.18
N ILE A 474 6.08 -4.38 -18.89
CA ILE A 474 5.66 -5.77 -18.64
C ILE A 474 6.45 -6.67 -19.56
N VAL A 475 7.38 -7.43 -19.00
CA VAL A 475 8.27 -8.36 -19.72
C VAL A 475 7.75 -9.78 -19.61
N GLN A 476 7.73 -10.53 -20.74
CA GLN A 476 7.21 -11.89 -20.87
C GLN A 476 8.02 -12.78 -21.80
#